data_b3f08d9f73135ac7337fbeb6ec20d7da
#
_entry.id   b3f08d9f73135ac7337fbeb6ec20d7da
#
_cell.length_a   1.000
_cell.length_b   1.000
_cell.length_c   1.000
_cell.angle_alpha   90.00
_cell.angle_beta   90.00
_cell.angle_gamma   90.00
#
_symmetry.space_group_name_H-M   'P 1'
#
loop_
_entity.id
_entity.type
_entity.pdbx_description
1 polymer ?
#
loop_
_entity_poly.entity_id
_entity_poly.type
_entity_poly.pdbx_seq_one_letter_code
_entity_poly.pdbx_strand_id
1 'polypeptide(L)'
;MKLEQLLEGTNCSVTFSNGHIIISRKSPASSKTKKVTGIVKDEKGEPIIGANVVEKGTTNGTVTDLNGQYSLDISPSAVLLVSYIGYDTKEIRVDGKNILNISLAENTENLDEIVVIGYGTSRKRDIVSAMSTVKGSTISAASTSNVQDALQGKVAGLDIQSARYAGDDQQIYIRGARSLNAGNNPLIIVDGIPGSLGSVNTYDIESIEVLKDAASSAIYGSMGANGVILVTTKRGKKGVNREVNFNSYIGLNVPHMMPLQSGEEYVQFRRDGYRYAHGWDTPFTDEDVFTQSELDMIKNGNYTDWQDLLYRNALTQSYHLSISNSGEKTRLLLSFKYDKEQGYYKTNDAENYNLTLTADHDLADFWTLGTTVRLKRNNISGFQKINNEILYMTPLSDPYLENGDLNYFPNPLNTSGYNPLANDVPGQFADDAQSNLLNLNLTSHIKINKWLSMHTNFGYIFSDYKRGYFYGKDSYKGKGVKTNSGKEYNNYDQWTLNHIITYDNSFGDHNLVVDLVGEMQSRRYDKGTLSGDNQPVEYTSYHNLGSNTENIKIGSSFENWALASVLGRLRYNYKNKYYFNIAFRTDGSSRLAKGNQWAVFPSGGVSWS
;
A
#
# COMPACT_ATOMS: atom_id res chain seq x y z
N MET A 1 -11.26 27.00 -30.92
CA MET A 1 -10.47 26.08 -31.77
C MET A 1 -11.11 24.72 -31.62
N LYS A 2 -11.65 24.13 -32.68
CA LYS A 2 -12.34 22.84 -32.56
C LYS A 2 -11.29 21.75 -32.39
N LEU A 3 -11.51 20.81 -31.47
CA LEU A 3 -10.59 19.70 -31.14
C LEU A 3 -10.21 18.86 -32.38
N GLU A 4 -11.11 18.80 -33.36
CA GLU A 4 -10.89 18.17 -34.65
C GLU A 4 -9.75 18.82 -35.47
N GLN A 5 -9.57 20.16 -35.39
CA GLN A 5 -8.49 20.87 -36.06
C GLN A 5 -7.11 20.62 -35.43
N LEU A 6 -7.07 20.34 -34.12
CA LEU A 6 -5.82 19.98 -33.42
C LEU A 6 -5.31 18.55 -33.76
N LEU A 7 -6.20 17.69 -34.23
CA LEU A 7 -5.89 16.31 -34.62
C LEU A 7 -5.75 16.13 -36.12
N GLU A 8 -5.88 17.19 -36.89
CA GLU A 8 -5.66 17.18 -38.36
C GLU A 8 -4.20 16.85 -38.66
N GLY A 9 -3.97 15.76 -39.38
CA GLY A 9 -2.62 15.21 -39.61
C GLY A 9 -2.20 14.11 -38.64
N THR A 10 -2.98 13.84 -37.60
CA THR A 10 -2.77 12.67 -36.73
C THR A 10 -3.66 11.51 -37.14
N ASN A 11 -3.24 10.28 -36.81
CA ASN A 11 -4.01 9.07 -37.13
C ASN A 11 -5.11 8.81 -36.07
N CYS A 12 -5.77 9.87 -35.59
CA CYS A 12 -6.79 9.81 -34.53
C CYS A 12 -8.14 10.35 -35.00
N SER A 13 -9.23 9.80 -34.46
CA SER A 13 -10.61 10.31 -34.59
C SER A 13 -11.17 10.68 -33.23
N VAL A 14 -12.02 11.71 -33.20
CA VAL A 14 -12.73 12.15 -31.99
C VAL A 14 -14.20 11.77 -32.12
N THR A 15 -14.74 11.16 -31.10
CA THR A 15 -16.18 10.86 -31.00
C THR A 15 -16.70 11.43 -29.68
N PHE A 16 -17.87 12.06 -29.73
CA PHE A 16 -18.57 12.56 -28.54
C PHE A 16 -19.69 11.59 -28.20
N SER A 17 -19.65 10.99 -27.04
CA SER A 17 -20.69 10.09 -26.54
C SER A 17 -20.93 10.31 -25.06
N ASN A 18 -22.19 10.51 -24.67
CA ASN A 18 -22.65 10.68 -23.27
C ASN A 18 -21.85 11.72 -22.46
N GLY A 19 -21.53 12.87 -23.07
CA GLY A 19 -20.78 13.93 -22.38
C GLY A 19 -19.26 13.71 -22.31
N HIS A 20 -18.75 12.63 -22.87
CA HIS A 20 -17.32 12.33 -22.92
C HIS A 20 -16.73 12.53 -24.31
N ILE A 21 -15.49 13.01 -24.34
CA ILE A 21 -14.67 13.10 -25.56
C ILE A 21 -13.83 11.84 -25.65
N ILE A 22 -14.09 11.01 -26.65
CA ILE A 22 -13.33 9.78 -26.90
C ILE A 22 -12.39 10.04 -28.08
N ILE A 23 -11.08 10.01 -27.83
CA ILE A 23 -10.06 10.08 -28.87
C ILE A 23 -9.62 8.63 -29.16
N SER A 24 -9.91 8.12 -30.36
CA SER A 24 -9.50 6.80 -30.81
C SER A 24 -8.57 6.92 -32.01
N ARG A 25 -7.62 5.99 -32.11
CA ARG A 25 -6.78 5.87 -33.30
C ARG A 25 -7.64 5.41 -34.48
N LYS A 26 -7.54 6.08 -35.62
CA LYS A 26 -8.16 5.61 -36.85
C LYS A 26 -7.59 4.23 -37.15
N SER A 27 -8.43 3.17 -37.10
CA SER A 27 -8.04 1.85 -37.59
C SER A 27 -7.67 1.98 -39.07
N PRO A 28 -6.59 1.32 -39.53
CA PRO A 28 -6.33 1.21 -40.97
C PRO A 28 -7.54 0.58 -41.61
N ALA A 29 -7.88 1.07 -42.78
CA ALA A 29 -9.04 0.66 -43.55
C ALA A 29 -9.18 -0.88 -43.60
N SER A 30 -10.38 -1.34 -43.22
CA SER A 30 -10.96 -2.68 -43.41
C SER A 30 -10.06 -3.69 -44.16
N SER A 31 -9.19 -4.40 -43.43
CA SER A 31 -8.74 -5.71 -43.87
C SER A 31 -9.96 -6.64 -43.75
N LYS A 32 -10.29 -7.40 -44.80
CA LYS A 32 -11.36 -8.40 -44.79
C LYS A 32 -11.15 -9.29 -43.56
N THR A 33 -11.96 -9.14 -42.52
CA THR A 33 -11.96 -10.02 -41.36
C THR A 33 -12.38 -11.42 -41.81
N LYS A 34 -11.77 -12.42 -41.23
CA LYS A 34 -12.04 -13.83 -41.53
C LYS A 34 -12.53 -14.49 -40.25
N LYS A 35 -13.61 -15.26 -40.36
CA LYS A 35 -14.14 -16.02 -39.25
C LYS A 35 -13.27 -17.25 -39.00
N VAL A 36 -12.70 -17.36 -37.80
CA VAL A 36 -11.94 -18.52 -37.35
C VAL A 36 -12.73 -19.18 -36.22
N THR A 37 -12.86 -20.50 -36.31
CA THR A 37 -13.54 -21.35 -35.33
C THR A 37 -12.60 -22.45 -34.88
N GLY A 38 -12.86 -23.06 -33.73
CA GLY A 38 -12.06 -24.18 -33.24
C GLY A 38 -12.51 -24.64 -31.86
N ILE A 39 -11.79 -25.61 -31.33
CA ILE A 39 -12.03 -26.16 -30.00
C ILE A 39 -10.73 -25.99 -29.19
N VAL A 40 -10.85 -25.48 -27.96
CA VAL A 40 -9.76 -25.46 -26.98
C VAL A 40 -9.90 -26.68 -26.08
N LYS A 41 -8.85 -27.49 -25.98
CA LYS A 41 -8.80 -28.73 -25.19
C LYS A 41 -7.56 -28.74 -24.29
N ASP A 42 -7.55 -29.59 -23.29
CA ASP A 42 -6.36 -29.94 -22.54
C ASP A 42 -5.51 -31.01 -23.23
N GLU A 43 -4.39 -31.43 -22.64
CA GLU A 43 -3.53 -32.50 -23.16
C GLU A 43 -4.19 -33.88 -23.10
N LYS A 44 -5.21 -34.07 -22.26
CA LYS A 44 -5.99 -35.30 -22.13
C LYS A 44 -7.12 -35.37 -23.16
N GLY A 45 -7.35 -34.26 -23.88
CA GLY A 45 -8.38 -34.13 -24.92
C GLY A 45 -9.73 -33.64 -24.38
N GLU A 46 -9.83 -33.25 -23.12
CA GLU A 46 -11.04 -32.68 -22.51
C GLU A 46 -11.25 -31.23 -22.95
N PRO A 47 -12.49 -30.80 -23.28
CA PRO A 47 -12.76 -29.43 -23.69
C PRO A 47 -12.60 -28.44 -22.51
N ILE A 48 -11.91 -27.33 -22.73
CA ILE A 48 -11.73 -26.26 -21.74
C ILE A 48 -12.86 -25.23 -21.92
N ILE A 49 -13.72 -25.11 -20.92
CA ILE A 49 -14.88 -24.21 -20.90
C ILE A 49 -14.43 -22.83 -20.35
N GLY A 50 -14.80 -21.74 -21.02
CA GLY A 50 -14.46 -20.38 -20.56
C GLY A 50 -13.01 -19.96 -20.83
N ALA A 51 -12.26 -20.67 -21.66
CA ALA A 51 -10.95 -20.23 -22.11
C ALA A 51 -11.06 -18.94 -22.92
N ASN A 52 -10.20 -17.98 -22.62
CA ASN A 52 -10.16 -16.69 -23.28
C ASN A 52 -9.34 -16.79 -24.59
N VAL A 53 -9.93 -16.36 -25.71
CA VAL A 53 -9.32 -16.38 -27.07
C VAL A 53 -9.32 -14.94 -27.57
N VAL A 54 -8.16 -14.29 -27.67
CA VAL A 54 -8.03 -12.87 -28.01
C VAL A 54 -7.07 -12.68 -29.18
N GLU A 55 -7.38 -11.78 -30.10
CA GLU A 55 -6.45 -11.34 -31.15
C GLU A 55 -5.37 -10.45 -30.49
N LYS A 56 -4.11 -10.90 -30.52
CA LYS A 56 -2.97 -10.25 -29.85
C LYS A 56 -2.83 -8.79 -30.27
N GLY A 57 -2.76 -7.90 -29.27
CA GLY A 57 -2.61 -6.45 -29.47
C GLY A 57 -3.91 -5.72 -29.76
N THR A 58 -5.07 -6.37 -29.64
CA THR A 58 -6.41 -5.77 -29.81
C THR A 58 -7.31 -6.11 -28.61
N THR A 59 -8.50 -5.50 -28.57
CA THR A 59 -9.57 -5.86 -27.63
C THR A 59 -10.55 -6.88 -28.23
N ASN A 60 -10.28 -7.39 -29.45
CA ASN A 60 -11.12 -8.35 -30.13
C ASN A 60 -10.89 -9.76 -29.57
N GLY A 61 -11.90 -10.33 -28.91
CA GLY A 61 -11.79 -11.63 -28.24
C GLY A 61 -13.13 -12.29 -27.98
N THR A 62 -13.08 -13.57 -27.63
CA THR A 62 -14.23 -14.41 -27.26
C THR A 62 -13.80 -15.38 -26.15
N VAL A 63 -14.79 -16.06 -25.54
CA VAL A 63 -14.57 -17.16 -24.61
C VAL A 63 -15.13 -18.46 -25.18
N THR A 64 -14.56 -19.60 -24.81
CA THR A 64 -15.06 -20.91 -25.24
C THR A 64 -16.35 -21.28 -24.53
N ASP A 65 -17.23 -21.98 -25.26
CA ASP A 65 -18.52 -22.50 -24.77
C ASP A 65 -18.36 -23.79 -23.93
N LEU A 66 -19.50 -24.42 -23.56
CA LEU A 66 -19.55 -25.67 -22.78
C LEU A 66 -18.87 -26.87 -23.48
N ASN A 67 -18.63 -26.81 -24.78
CA ASN A 67 -17.95 -27.83 -25.57
C ASN A 67 -16.49 -27.43 -25.90
N GLY A 68 -15.99 -26.34 -25.28
CA GLY A 68 -14.69 -25.78 -25.59
C GLY A 68 -14.60 -25.07 -26.93
N GLN A 69 -15.73 -24.80 -27.62
CA GLN A 69 -15.76 -24.20 -28.96
C GLN A 69 -15.67 -22.68 -28.88
N TYR A 70 -14.98 -22.09 -29.85
CA TYR A 70 -14.90 -20.63 -30.00
C TYR A 70 -15.11 -20.21 -31.46
N SER A 71 -15.53 -18.96 -31.62
CA SER A 71 -15.69 -18.33 -32.95
C SER A 71 -15.31 -16.86 -32.82
N LEU A 72 -14.38 -16.39 -33.67
CA LEU A 72 -13.87 -15.02 -33.62
C LEU A 72 -13.58 -14.52 -35.05
N ASP A 73 -13.99 -13.30 -35.35
CA ASP A 73 -13.68 -12.61 -36.60
C ASP A 73 -12.37 -11.83 -36.44
N ILE A 74 -11.31 -12.23 -37.17
CA ILE A 74 -9.95 -11.71 -37.01
C ILE A 74 -9.27 -11.40 -38.32
N SER A 75 -8.16 -10.68 -38.27
CA SER A 75 -7.31 -10.44 -39.45
C SER A 75 -6.66 -11.74 -39.95
N PRO A 76 -6.51 -11.94 -41.28
CA PRO A 76 -5.94 -13.18 -41.82
C PRO A 76 -4.52 -13.53 -41.34
N SER A 77 -3.76 -12.52 -40.92
CA SER A 77 -2.39 -12.64 -40.39
C SER A 77 -2.33 -12.51 -38.86
N ALA A 78 -3.46 -12.57 -38.17
CA ALA A 78 -3.54 -12.41 -36.73
C ALA A 78 -2.82 -13.50 -35.95
N VAL A 79 -2.38 -13.16 -34.76
CA VAL A 79 -1.91 -14.11 -33.75
C VAL A 79 -2.99 -14.18 -32.67
N LEU A 80 -3.49 -15.37 -32.38
CA LEU A 80 -4.38 -15.61 -31.26
C LEU A 80 -3.58 -15.85 -29.97
N LEU A 81 -3.99 -15.19 -28.92
CA LEU A 81 -3.56 -15.45 -27.55
C LEU A 81 -4.67 -16.23 -26.84
N VAL A 82 -4.38 -17.48 -26.45
CA VAL A 82 -5.35 -18.34 -25.77
C VAL A 82 -4.88 -18.62 -24.36
N SER A 83 -5.73 -18.30 -23.37
CA SER A 83 -5.40 -18.44 -21.96
C SER A 83 -6.58 -18.98 -21.15
N TYR A 84 -6.26 -19.77 -20.12
CA TYR A 84 -7.22 -20.25 -19.14
C TYR A 84 -6.53 -20.42 -17.78
N ILE A 85 -7.29 -20.30 -16.69
CA ILE A 85 -6.75 -20.45 -15.33
C ILE A 85 -6.26 -21.90 -15.14
N GLY A 86 -4.99 -22.05 -14.74
CA GLY A 86 -4.36 -23.35 -14.55
C GLY A 86 -3.69 -23.93 -15.81
N TYR A 87 -3.65 -23.20 -16.91
CA TYR A 87 -3.03 -23.61 -18.17
C TYR A 87 -2.04 -22.56 -18.68
N ASP A 88 -1.03 -23.02 -19.44
CA ASP A 88 -0.08 -22.14 -20.09
C ASP A 88 -0.73 -21.34 -21.20
N THR A 89 -0.50 -20.04 -21.22
CA THR A 89 -0.97 -19.16 -22.29
C THR A 89 -0.25 -19.49 -23.59
N LYS A 90 -1.01 -19.75 -24.65
CA LYS A 90 -0.50 -20.16 -25.95
C LYS A 90 -0.71 -19.10 -27.02
N GLU A 91 0.35 -18.72 -27.72
CA GLU A 91 0.30 -17.85 -28.90
C GLU A 91 0.26 -18.70 -30.18
N ILE A 92 -0.72 -18.47 -31.06
CA ILE A 92 -0.90 -19.24 -32.28
C ILE A 92 -1.16 -18.31 -33.44
N ARG A 93 -0.36 -18.45 -34.49
CA ARG A 93 -0.60 -17.75 -35.75
C ARG A 93 -1.71 -18.44 -36.54
N VAL A 94 -2.62 -17.65 -37.09
CA VAL A 94 -3.78 -18.17 -37.80
C VAL A 94 -3.42 -18.67 -39.20
N ASP A 95 -2.42 -18.08 -39.85
CA ASP A 95 -1.85 -18.46 -41.14
C ASP A 95 -2.93 -18.84 -42.21
N GLY A 96 -4.01 -18.05 -42.21
CA GLY A 96 -5.10 -18.24 -43.18
C GLY A 96 -6.03 -19.44 -42.93
N LYS A 97 -5.92 -20.18 -41.83
CA LYS A 97 -6.80 -21.31 -41.48
C LYS A 97 -8.17 -20.80 -40.98
N ASN A 98 -9.25 -21.52 -41.29
CA ASN A 98 -10.62 -21.23 -40.84
C ASN A 98 -10.98 -22.03 -39.59
N ILE A 99 -10.33 -23.18 -39.38
CA ILE A 99 -10.53 -24.03 -38.21
C ILE A 99 -9.20 -24.19 -37.52
N LEU A 100 -9.13 -23.83 -36.22
CA LEU A 100 -7.92 -23.89 -35.43
C LEU A 100 -8.23 -24.54 -34.07
N ASN A 101 -7.94 -25.83 -33.94
CA ASN A 101 -8.06 -26.54 -32.66
C ASN A 101 -6.79 -26.33 -31.85
N ILE A 102 -6.97 -26.04 -30.59
CA ILE A 102 -5.89 -25.59 -29.68
C ILE A 102 -5.85 -26.54 -28.50
N SER A 103 -4.67 -27.08 -28.21
CA SER A 103 -4.41 -27.78 -26.96
C SER A 103 -3.59 -26.89 -26.06
N LEU A 104 -4.06 -26.65 -24.82
CA LEU A 104 -3.34 -25.98 -23.75
C LEU A 104 -2.70 -27.04 -22.85
N ALA A 105 -1.44 -26.81 -22.47
CA ALA A 105 -0.77 -27.60 -21.46
C ALA A 105 -1.22 -27.13 -20.07
N GLU A 106 -1.45 -28.07 -19.15
CA GLU A 106 -1.66 -27.73 -17.75
C GLU A 106 -0.41 -26.99 -17.24
N ASN A 107 -0.61 -25.82 -16.64
CA ASN A 107 0.48 -25.04 -16.08
C ASN A 107 0.99 -25.69 -14.79
N THR A 108 1.86 -26.66 -14.95
CA THR A 108 2.54 -27.35 -13.83
C THR A 108 3.59 -26.47 -13.16
N GLU A 109 4.07 -25.39 -13.82
CA GLU A 109 5.03 -24.45 -13.23
C GLU A 109 4.45 -23.73 -12.01
N ASN A 110 3.13 -23.48 -11.93
CA ASN A 110 2.50 -22.89 -10.76
C ASN A 110 2.56 -23.78 -9.50
N LEU A 111 2.71 -25.08 -9.66
CA LEU A 111 2.85 -26.02 -8.54
C LEU A 111 4.32 -26.15 -8.09
N ASP A 112 5.26 -25.96 -9.00
CA ASP A 112 6.70 -25.97 -8.74
C ASP A 112 7.27 -24.58 -8.42
N GLU A 113 6.41 -23.54 -8.38
CA GLU A 113 6.79 -22.18 -7.97
C GLU A 113 7.45 -22.23 -6.59
N ILE A 114 8.69 -21.75 -6.51
CA ILE A 114 9.42 -21.65 -5.25
C ILE A 114 8.94 -20.38 -4.54
N VAL A 115 8.40 -20.56 -3.35
CA VAL A 115 7.91 -19.47 -2.49
C VAL A 115 8.69 -19.41 -1.19
N VAL A 116 8.82 -18.23 -0.63
CA VAL A 116 9.46 -18.01 0.67
C VAL A 116 8.49 -18.41 1.78
N ILE A 117 8.92 -19.27 2.69
CA ILE A 117 8.13 -19.77 3.84
C ILE A 117 8.85 -19.45 5.16
N GLY A 118 9.04 -18.19 5.44
CA GLY A 118 9.74 -17.73 6.63
C GLY A 118 11.23 -18.03 6.58
N TYR A 119 11.71 -19.00 7.31
CA TYR A 119 13.12 -19.43 7.29
C TYR A 119 13.35 -20.45 6.18
N GLY A 120 13.65 -19.96 4.95
CA GLY A 120 13.94 -20.76 3.77
C GLY A 120 12.85 -20.69 2.69
N THR A 121 13.02 -21.51 1.66
CA THR A 121 12.12 -21.61 0.51
C THR A 121 11.50 -22.99 0.44
N SER A 122 10.33 -23.10 -0.20
CA SER A 122 9.67 -24.36 -0.51
C SER A 122 8.94 -24.27 -1.83
N ARG A 123 8.67 -25.41 -2.45
CA ARG A 123 7.75 -25.43 -3.58
C ARG A 123 6.34 -25.19 -3.06
N LYS A 124 5.53 -24.45 -3.79
CA LYS A 124 4.16 -24.11 -3.40
C LYS A 124 3.30 -25.33 -3.11
N ARG A 125 3.48 -26.40 -3.87
CA ARG A 125 2.80 -27.69 -3.65
C ARG A 125 3.16 -28.37 -2.33
N ASP A 126 4.35 -28.10 -1.76
CA ASP A 126 4.85 -28.71 -0.53
C ASP A 126 4.35 -27.97 0.73
N ILE A 127 3.54 -26.91 0.55
CA ILE A 127 3.05 -26.08 1.64
C ILE A 127 1.70 -26.62 2.11
N VAL A 128 1.67 -27.04 3.36
CA VAL A 128 0.50 -27.65 4.04
C VAL A 128 -0.47 -26.60 4.59
N SER A 129 -0.17 -25.31 4.49
CA SER A 129 -0.88 -24.22 5.17
C SER A 129 -1.55 -23.22 4.21
N ALA A 130 -2.57 -22.48 4.72
CA ALA A 130 -3.28 -21.47 3.95
C ALA A 130 -2.39 -20.23 3.73
N MET A 131 -1.76 -20.17 2.58
CA MET A 131 -0.93 -19.05 2.13
C MET A 131 -1.51 -18.43 0.85
N SER A 132 -1.40 -17.13 0.74
CA SER A 132 -1.69 -16.41 -0.51
C SER A 132 -0.44 -15.70 -0.99
N THR A 133 -0.13 -15.85 -2.28
CA THR A 133 1.01 -15.19 -2.94
C THR A 133 0.50 -14.12 -3.90
N VAL A 134 1.08 -12.93 -3.86
CA VAL A 134 0.88 -11.85 -4.81
C VAL A 134 2.21 -11.55 -5.49
N LYS A 135 2.24 -11.63 -6.82
CA LYS A 135 3.45 -11.36 -7.61
C LYS A 135 3.77 -9.85 -7.63
N GLY A 136 5.04 -9.50 -7.65
CA GLY A 136 5.49 -8.11 -7.73
C GLY A 136 4.97 -7.36 -8.96
N SER A 137 4.74 -8.06 -10.09
CA SER A 137 4.10 -7.47 -11.27
C SER A 137 2.67 -6.99 -11.01
N THR A 138 1.90 -7.70 -10.17
CA THR A 138 0.55 -7.29 -9.75
C THR A 138 0.60 -6.06 -8.85
N ILE A 139 1.61 -5.96 -7.98
CA ILE A 139 1.83 -4.82 -7.09
C ILE A 139 2.24 -3.58 -7.89
N SER A 140 3.22 -3.71 -8.78
CA SER A 140 3.70 -2.59 -9.60
C SER A 140 2.67 -2.08 -10.62
N ALA A 141 1.77 -2.93 -11.09
CA ALA A 141 0.68 -2.55 -12.00
C ALA A 141 -0.43 -1.72 -11.34
N ALA A 142 -0.51 -1.67 -10.01
CA ALA A 142 -1.54 -0.93 -9.30
C ALA A 142 -1.38 0.60 -9.38
N SER A 143 -0.25 1.11 -9.92
CA SER A 143 0.04 2.56 -10.08
C SER A 143 -0.22 3.35 -8.81
N THR A 144 0.25 2.84 -7.67
CA THR A 144 0.16 3.50 -6.36
C THR A 144 1.54 3.66 -5.74
N SER A 145 1.71 4.72 -4.94
CA SER A 145 2.94 4.97 -4.18
C SER A 145 3.16 3.97 -3.04
N ASN A 146 2.08 3.34 -2.58
CA ASN A 146 2.01 2.59 -1.34
C ASN A 146 1.74 1.09 -1.60
N VAL A 147 2.51 0.21 -0.95
CA VAL A 147 2.38 -1.25 -1.08
C VAL A 147 1.05 -1.75 -0.49
N GLN A 148 0.57 -1.10 0.57
CA GLN A 148 -0.70 -1.46 1.21
C GLN A 148 -1.87 -1.27 0.23
N ASP A 149 -1.95 -0.11 -0.45
CA ASP A 149 -2.99 0.16 -1.45
C ASP A 149 -2.93 -0.84 -2.61
N ALA A 150 -1.71 -1.19 -3.05
CA ALA A 150 -1.52 -2.18 -4.10
C ALA A 150 -2.01 -3.59 -3.71
N LEU A 151 -2.02 -3.93 -2.41
CA LEU A 151 -2.50 -5.20 -1.88
C LEU A 151 -4.01 -5.23 -1.65
N GLN A 152 -4.68 -4.07 -1.57
CA GLN A 152 -6.11 -3.98 -1.28
C GLN A 152 -6.93 -4.78 -2.30
N GLY A 153 -7.81 -5.66 -1.81
CA GLY A 153 -8.65 -6.52 -2.65
C GLY A 153 -7.92 -7.65 -3.39
N LYS A 154 -6.58 -7.82 -3.24
CA LYS A 154 -5.81 -8.87 -3.92
C LYS A 154 -5.69 -10.16 -3.10
N VAL A 155 -5.89 -10.09 -1.79
CA VAL A 155 -5.73 -11.23 -0.88
C VAL A 155 -6.99 -11.43 -0.07
N ALA A 156 -7.65 -12.57 -0.21
CA ALA A 156 -8.83 -12.91 0.59
C ALA A 156 -8.49 -12.96 2.09
N GLY A 157 -9.28 -12.26 2.92
CA GLY A 157 -9.08 -12.18 4.37
C GLY A 157 -7.99 -11.20 4.82
N LEU A 158 -7.45 -10.38 3.90
CA LEU A 158 -6.62 -9.22 4.20
C LEU A 158 -7.50 -7.98 4.09
N ASP A 159 -7.65 -7.25 5.19
CA ASP A 159 -8.35 -5.98 5.26
C ASP A 159 -7.33 -4.84 5.42
N ILE A 160 -7.43 -3.85 4.54
CA ILE A 160 -6.53 -2.69 4.52
C ILE A 160 -7.40 -1.44 4.55
N GLN A 161 -7.23 -0.65 5.59
CA GLN A 161 -7.90 0.63 5.71
C GLN A 161 -7.04 1.70 5.05
N SER A 162 -7.55 2.27 3.98
CA SER A 162 -6.87 3.34 3.24
C SER A 162 -6.54 4.53 4.13
N ALA A 163 -5.39 5.15 3.91
CA ALA A 163 -5.01 6.38 4.58
C ALA A 163 -5.99 7.52 4.22
N ARG A 164 -6.31 8.36 5.20
CA ARG A 164 -7.16 9.54 5.00
C ARG A 164 -6.37 10.78 4.58
N TYR A 165 -5.08 10.79 4.89
CA TYR A 165 -4.18 11.91 4.65
C TYR A 165 -2.95 11.44 3.89
N ALA A 166 -2.35 12.30 3.08
CA ALA A 166 -1.08 12.02 2.45
C ALA A 166 -0.01 11.74 3.50
N GLY A 167 0.72 10.62 3.35
CA GLY A 167 1.77 10.20 4.27
C GLY A 167 1.31 9.54 5.58
N ASP A 168 -0.01 9.32 5.78
CA ASP A 168 -0.53 8.62 6.97
C ASP A 168 -0.30 7.10 6.88
N ASP A 169 -0.15 6.46 8.04
CA ASP A 169 0.01 5.01 8.13
C ASP A 169 -1.34 4.30 7.97
N GLN A 170 -1.35 3.24 7.17
CA GLN A 170 -2.52 2.41 6.94
C GLN A 170 -2.58 1.26 7.95
N GLN A 171 -3.79 0.94 8.39
CA GLN A 171 -4.01 -0.22 9.25
C GLN A 171 -4.29 -1.46 8.41
N ILE A 172 -3.67 -2.57 8.80
CA ILE A 172 -3.75 -3.86 8.11
C ILE A 172 -4.22 -4.92 9.10
N TYR A 173 -5.22 -5.69 8.71
CA TYR A 173 -5.74 -6.80 9.50
C TYR A 173 -5.78 -8.09 8.67
N ILE A 174 -5.38 -9.20 9.26
CA ILE A 174 -5.53 -10.53 8.68
C ILE A 174 -6.65 -11.26 9.44
N ARG A 175 -7.76 -11.57 8.74
CA ARG A 175 -8.97 -12.18 9.30
C ARG A 175 -9.61 -11.36 10.44
N GLY A 176 -9.52 -10.02 10.33
CA GLY A 176 -10.10 -9.07 11.27
C GLY A 176 -9.27 -8.79 12.51
N ALA A 177 -9.76 -7.86 13.35
CA ALA A 177 -9.15 -7.50 14.62
C ALA A 177 -9.38 -8.60 15.66
N ARG A 178 -8.33 -8.97 16.42
CA ARG A 178 -8.38 -10.03 17.43
C ARG A 178 -8.40 -9.51 18.86
N SER A 179 -7.97 -8.28 19.08
CA SER A 179 -7.87 -7.68 20.40
C SER A 179 -8.40 -6.27 20.40
N LEU A 180 -9.08 -5.90 21.48
CA LEU A 180 -9.53 -4.53 21.73
C LEU A 180 -8.41 -3.64 22.30
N ASN A 181 -7.47 -4.21 23.06
CA ASN A 181 -6.45 -3.47 23.81
C ASN A 181 -5.01 -3.74 23.33
N ALA A 182 -4.76 -4.84 22.61
CA ALA A 182 -3.45 -5.13 22.02
C ALA A 182 -3.41 -4.77 20.54
N GLY A 183 -2.21 -4.58 19.99
CA GLY A 183 -2.03 -4.33 18.57
C GLY A 183 -2.55 -5.48 17.71
N ASN A 184 -3.19 -5.14 16.60
CA ASN A 184 -3.79 -6.11 15.66
C ASN A 184 -3.01 -6.22 14.33
N ASN A 185 -1.96 -5.42 14.15
CA ASN A 185 -1.18 -5.44 12.92
C ASN A 185 -0.44 -6.77 12.74
N PRO A 186 -0.41 -7.33 11.53
CA PRO A 186 0.39 -8.51 11.23
C PRO A 186 1.89 -8.21 11.36
N LEU A 187 2.67 -9.24 11.59
CA LEU A 187 4.13 -9.16 11.49
C LEU A 187 4.53 -9.02 10.02
N ILE A 188 5.35 -8.02 9.71
CA ILE A 188 5.89 -7.83 8.37
C ILE A 188 7.35 -8.22 8.37
N ILE A 189 7.72 -9.13 7.47
CA ILE A 189 9.10 -9.60 7.27
C ILE A 189 9.54 -9.17 5.86
N VAL A 190 10.60 -8.43 5.78
CA VAL A 190 11.20 -8.00 4.50
C VAL A 190 12.56 -8.67 4.34
N ASP A 191 12.70 -9.53 3.34
CA ASP A 191 13.92 -10.32 3.08
C ASP A 191 14.43 -11.06 4.32
N GLY A 192 13.51 -11.63 5.11
CA GLY A 192 13.81 -12.42 6.31
C GLY A 192 14.02 -11.61 7.60
N ILE A 193 13.88 -10.29 7.57
CA ILE A 193 14.04 -9.39 8.73
C ILE A 193 12.71 -8.68 9.05
N PRO A 194 12.29 -8.61 10.34
CA PRO A 194 11.13 -7.81 10.74
C PRO A 194 11.29 -6.34 10.31
N GLY A 195 10.26 -5.81 9.64
CA GLY A 195 10.27 -4.46 9.05
C GLY A 195 8.88 -3.88 8.86
N SER A 196 8.70 -3.00 7.86
CA SER A 196 7.41 -2.43 7.50
C SER A 196 7.21 -2.44 5.99
N LEU A 197 5.95 -2.51 5.51
CA LEU A 197 5.63 -2.38 4.08
C LEU A 197 6.04 -1.01 3.53
N GLY A 198 5.93 0.03 4.33
CA GLY A 198 6.35 1.37 3.96
C GLY A 198 7.86 1.54 3.73
N SER A 199 8.69 0.55 4.13
CA SER A 199 10.14 0.56 3.89
C SER A 199 10.55 0.03 2.51
N VAL A 200 9.60 -0.48 1.73
CA VAL A 200 9.85 -1.12 0.43
C VAL A 200 9.15 -0.35 -0.68
N ASN A 201 9.85 -0.16 -1.78
CA ASN A 201 9.31 0.40 -3.00
C ASN A 201 8.44 -0.64 -3.74
N THR A 202 7.26 -0.26 -4.22
CA THR A 202 6.32 -1.12 -4.97
C THR A 202 6.96 -1.79 -6.19
N TYR A 203 7.89 -1.12 -6.86
CA TYR A 203 8.59 -1.64 -8.04
C TYR A 203 9.73 -2.60 -7.71
N ASP A 204 10.23 -2.59 -6.46
CA ASP A 204 11.32 -3.47 -6.01
C ASP A 204 10.84 -4.80 -5.44
N ILE A 205 9.51 -5.03 -5.40
CA ILE A 205 8.92 -6.26 -4.89
C ILE A 205 8.97 -7.36 -5.95
N GLU A 206 9.44 -8.55 -5.57
CA GLU A 206 9.37 -9.79 -6.37
C GLU A 206 8.07 -10.54 -6.05
N SER A 207 7.77 -10.73 -4.74
CA SER A 207 6.55 -11.38 -4.26
C SER A 207 6.17 -10.92 -2.86
N ILE A 208 4.89 -11.09 -2.53
CA ILE A 208 4.37 -10.95 -1.17
C ILE A 208 3.57 -12.20 -0.84
N GLU A 209 3.95 -12.88 0.24
CA GLU A 209 3.25 -14.03 0.78
C GLU A 209 2.54 -13.65 2.08
N VAL A 210 1.25 -14.01 2.19
CA VAL A 210 0.44 -13.74 3.38
C VAL A 210 0.11 -15.05 4.08
N LEU A 211 0.66 -15.23 5.28
CA LEU A 211 0.43 -16.39 6.15
C LEU A 211 -0.76 -16.09 7.07
N LYS A 212 -1.87 -16.80 6.85
CA LYS A 212 -3.16 -16.46 7.49
C LYS A 212 -3.55 -17.38 8.63
N ASP A 213 -2.91 -18.55 8.74
CA ASP A 213 -3.22 -19.53 9.77
C ASP A 213 -2.13 -19.65 10.83
N ALA A 214 -2.52 -20.24 11.98
CA ALA A 214 -1.62 -20.43 13.10
C ALA A 214 -0.48 -21.43 12.78
N ALA A 215 -0.71 -22.41 11.91
CA ALA A 215 0.30 -23.41 11.57
C ALA A 215 1.45 -22.80 10.75
N SER A 216 1.13 -21.90 9.81
CA SER A 216 2.14 -21.19 9.01
C SER A 216 2.83 -20.07 9.78
N SER A 217 2.11 -19.37 10.66
CA SER A 217 2.66 -18.24 11.42
C SER A 217 3.39 -18.66 12.71
N ALA A 218 3.18 -19.89 13.21
CA ALA A 218 3.81 -20.40 14.44
C ALA A 218 5.35 -20.42 14.39
N ILE A 219 5.95 -20.51 13.19
CA ILE A 219 7.39 -20.40 13.02
C ILE A 219 7.95 -19.03 13.44
N TYR A 220 7.08 -18.00 13.52
CA TYR A 220 7.40 -16.67 14.03
C TYR A 220 7.02 -16.48 15.51
N GLY A 221 6.57 -17.55 16.19
CA GLY A 221 6.22 -17.56 17.60
C GLY A 221 5.18 -16.50 17.96
N SER A 222 5.40 -15.83 19.10
CA SER A 222 4.49 -14.80 19.61
C SER A 222 4.29 -13.62 18.67
N MET A 223 5.29 -13.26 17.88
CA MET A 223 5.20 -12.15 16.92
C MET A 223 4.25 -12.44 15.76
N GLY A 224 4.08 -13.73 15.38
CA GLY A 224 3.19 -14.17 14.31
C GLY A 224 1.72 -14.31 14.68
N ALA A 225 1.31 -13.94 15.90
CA ALA A 225 -0.04 -14.18 16.40
C ALA A 225 -1.16 -13.55 15.56
N ASN A 226 -0.92 -12.38 14.94
CA ASN A 226 -1.87 -11.67 14.08
C ASN A 226 -1.73 -12.03 12.59
N GLY A 227 -0.97 -13.10 12.26
CA GLY A 227 -0.58 -13.44 10.90
C GLY A 227 0.73 -12.76 10.49
N VAL A 228 1.26 -13.16 9.34
CA VAL A 228 2.56 -12.68 8.86
C VAL A 228 2.46 -12.33 7.38
N ILE A 229 3.09 -11.23 7.00
CA ILE A 229 3.27 -10.80 5.61
C ILE A 229 4.77 -10.89 5.31
N LEU A 230 5.14 -11.74 4.37
CA LEU A 230 6.51 -11.90 3.89
C LEU A 230 6.67 -11.11 2.60
N VAL A 231 7.66 -10.25 2.54
CA VAL A 231 8.00 -9.48 1.35
C VAL A 231 9.37 -9.92 0.87
N THR A 232 9.41 -10.41 -0.36
CA THR A 232 10.65 -10.72 -1.07
C THR A 232 10.92 -9.62 -2.07
N THR A 233 12.13 -9.02 -2.03
CA THR A 233 12.49 -7.97 -2.95
C THR A 233 13.33 -8.50 -4.11
N LYS A 234 13.26 -7.77 -5.24
CA LYS A 234 14.03 -8.09 -6.45
C LYS A 234 15.53 -8.03 -6.18
N ARG A 235 16.24 -8.95 -6.81
CA ARG A 235 17.70 -9.02 -6.82
C ARG A 235 18.21 -9.10 -8.25
N GLY A 236 19.46 -8.80 -8.48
CA GLY A 236 20.08 -9.01 -9.80
C GLY A 236 19.96 -10.47 -10.24
N LYS A 237 19.49 -10.73 -11.47
CA LYS A 237 19.31 -12.09 -12.01
C LYS A 237 20.58 -12.58 -12.66
N LYS A 238 21.04 -13.79 -12.32
CA LYS A 238 22.26 -14.41 -12.92
C LYS A 238 22.08 -14.56 -14.44
N GLY A 239 23.10 -14.17 -15.22
CA GLY A 239 23.09 -14.32 -16.68
C GLY A 239 22.31 -13.24 -17.45
N VAL A 240 21.71 -12.25 -16.77
CA VAL A 240 21.08 -11.09 -17.40
C VAL A 240 22.10 -9.95 -17.44
N ASN A 241 22.52 -9.54 -18.64
CA ASN A 241 23.34 -8.35 -18.82
C ASN A 241 22.56 -7.11 -18.34
N ARG A 242 23.14 -5.94 -18.44
CA ARG A 242 22.56 -4.69 -17.96
C ARG A 242 21.09 -4.52 -18.39
N GLU A 243 20.21 -4.25 -17.42
CA GLU A 243 18.81 -3.88 -17.61
C GLU A 243 18.55 -2.53 -16.93
N VAL A 244 17.87 -1.63 -17.64
CA VAL A 244 17.47 -0.31 -17.13
C VAL A 244 15.96 -0.21 -17.27
N ASN A 245 15.27 0.03 -16.16
CA ASN A 245 13.82 0.21 -16.15
C ASN A 245 13.50 1.61 -15.64
N PHE A 246 12.67 2.33 -16.38
CA PHE A 246 12.09 3.60 -15.96
C PHE A 246 10.57 3.48 -15.98
N ASN A 247 9.93 3.83 -14.86
CA ASN A 247 8.49 3.85 -14.72
C ASN A 247 8.07 5.21 -14.16
N SER A 248 7.00 5.77 -14.70
CA SER A 248 6.42 6.98 -14.15
C SER A 248 4.90 6.95 -14.32
N TYR A 249 4.19 7.57 -13.38
CA TYR A 249 2.77 7.82 -13.51
C TYR A 249 2.38 9.15 -12.86
N ILE A 250 1.29 9.70 -13.34
CA ILE A 250 0.60 10.85 -12.76
C ILE A 250 -0.85 10.41 -12.54
N GLY A 251 -1.34 10.56 -11.32
CA GLY A 251 -2.70 10.21 -10.93
C GLY A 251 -3.43 11.41 -10.37
N LEU A 252 -4.73 11.50 -10.65
CA LEU A 252 -5.64 12.46 -10.04
C LEU A 252 -6.58 11.70 -9.10
N ASN A 253 -6.47 11.97 -7.81
CA ASN A 253 -7.33 11.40 -6.79
C ASN A 253 -8.49 12.37 -6.53
N VAL A 254 -9.69 11.94 -6.85
CA VAL A 254 -10.91 12.73 -6.62
C VAL A 254 -11.55 12.23 -5.32
N PRO A 255 -11.69 13.08 -4.29
CA PRO A 255 -12.30 12.64 -3.04
C PRO A 255 -13.80 12.34 -3.27
N HIS A 256 -14.25 11.19 -2.76
CA HIS A 256 -15.67 10.90 -2.70
C HIS A 256 -16.27 11.56 -1.47
N MET A 257 -16.93 12.69 -1.69
CA MET A 257 -17.53 13.49 -0.62
C MET A 257 -18.88 12.91 -0.19
N MET A 258 -19.17 13.00 1.11
CA MET A 258 -20.51 12.75 1.62
C MET A 258 -21.43 13.88 1.13
N PRO A 259 -22.59 13.57 0.54
CA PRO A 259 -23.53 14.60 0.13
C PRO A 259 -24.03 15.35 1.37
N LEU A 260 -23.80 16.66 1.39
CA LEU A 260 -24.38 17.58 2.38
C LEU A 260 -25.66 18.19 1.80
N GLN A 261 -26.47 18.79 2.65
CA GLN A 261 -27.64 19.54 2.22
C GLN A 261 -27.23 20.71 1.33
N SER A 262 -27.90 20.89 0.22
CA SER A 262 -27.77 22.11 -0.58
C SER A 262 -28.26 23.33 0.21
N GLY A 263 -27.91 24.53 -0.26
CA GLY A 263 -28.38 25.75 0.40
C GLY A 263 -29.89 25.84 0.51
N GLU A 264 -30.61 25.49 -0.55
CA GLU A 264 -32.08 25.49 -0.60
C GLU A 264 -32.70 24.45 0.34
N GLU A 265 -32.15 23.22 0.36
CA GLU A 265 -32.58 22.16 1.29
C GLU A 265 -32.35 22.57 2.74
N TYR A 266 -31.20 23.23 3.03
CA TYR A 266 -30.91 23.73 4.37
C TYR A 266 -31.88 24.85 4.80
N VAL A 267 -32.19 25.79 3.90
CA VAL A 267 -33.20 26.85 4.14
C VAL A 267 -34.56 26.21 4.48
N GLN A 268 -35.00 25.24 3.68
CA GLN A 268 -36.26 24.55 3.93
C GLN A 268 -36.22 23.76 5.27
N PHE A 269 -35.15 23.09 5.57
CA PHE A 269 -34.93 22.40 6.85
C PHE A 269 -35.06 23.35 8.05
N ARG A 270 -34.47 24.57 7.93
CA ARG A 270 -34.57 25.60 8.97
C ARG A 270 -36.01 26.10 9.16
N ARG A 271 -36.76 26.33 8.06
CA ARG A 271 -38.16 26.71 8.08
C ARG A 271 -39.04 25.64 8.73
N ASP A 272 -38.80 24.37 8.40
CA ASP A 272 -39.53 23.24 8.98
C ASP A 272 -39.20 23.06 10.47
N GLY A 273 -37.92 23.28 10.85
CA GLY A 273 -37.48 23.29 12.26
C GLY A 273 -38.23 24.38 13.08
N TYR A 274 -38.41 25.55 12.52
CA TYR A 274 -39.17 26.63 13.15
C TYR A 274 -40.62 26.26 13.34
N ARG A 275 -41.29 25.71 12.28
CA ARG A 275 -42.69 25.20 12.36
C ARG A 275 -42.85 24.11 13.41
N TYR A 276 -41.88 23.18 13.50
CA TYR A 276 -41.91 22.14 14.51
C TYR A 276 -41.86 22.70 15.93
N ALA A 277 -41.08 23.72 16.16
CA ALA A 277 -40.90 24.35 17.46
C ALA A 277 -42.13 25.21 17.91
N HIS A 278 -42.80 25.89 16.93
CA HIS A 278 -43.84 26.88 17.21
C HIS A 278 -45.25 26.42 16.79
N GLY A 279 -45.37 25.28 16.13
CA GLY A 279 -46.65 24.73 15.59
C GLY A 279 -46.73 24.93 14.07
N TRP A 280 -47.18 23.88 13.38
CA TRP A 280 -47.24 23.83 11.91
C TRP A 280 -48.19 24.88 11.29
N ASP A 281 -49.21 25.27 12.04
CA ASP A 281 -50.21 26.26 11.62
C ASP A 281 -49.88 27.70 12.06
N THR A 282 -48.75 27.90 12.74
CA THR A 282 -48.31 29.23 13.18
C THR A 282 -47.75 30.02 11.99
N PRO A 283 -48.33 31.18 11.63
CA PRO A 283 -47.74 32.04 10.59
C PRO A 283 -46.36 32.53 11.01
N PHE A 284 -45.41 32.55 10.08
CA PHE A 284 -44.06 33.08 10.27
C PHE A 284 -43.55 33.68 8.97
N THR A 285 -42.53 34.53 9.07
CA THR A 285 -41.75 35.05 7.95
C THR A 285 -40.32 34.56 8.02
N ASP A 286 -39.57 34.76 6.97
CA ASP A 286 -38.17 34.37 6.96
C ASP A 286 -37.32 35.13 8.00
N GLU A 287 -37.72 36.37 8.33
CA GLU A 287 -37.09 37.19 9.39
C GLU A 287 -37.21 36.56 10.79
N ASP A 288 -38.22 35.72 11.00
CA ASP A 288 -38.40 34.97 12.26
C ASP A 288 -37.40 33.79 12.36
N VAL A 289 -36.87 33.31 11.23
CA VAL A 289 -36.06 32.09 11.13
C VAL A 289 -34.58 32.40 10.91
N PHE A 290 -34.28 33.45 10.14
CA PHE A 290 -32.97 33.76 9.64
C PHE A 290 -32.48 35.12 10.12
N THR A 291 -31.16 35.24 10.34
CA THR A 291 -30.51 36.53 10.56
C THR A 291 -30.48 37.36 9.27
N GLN A 292 -30.23 38.67 9.37
CA GLN A 292 -30.15 39.53 8.20
C GLN A 292 -29.08 39.06 7.18
N SER A 293 -27.91 38.63 7.68
CA SER A 293 -26.86 38.09 6.81
C SER A 293 -27.32 36.82 6.06
N GLU A 294 -28.02 35.90 6.74
CA GLU A 294 -28.58 34.71 6.11
C GLU A 294 -29.66 35.09 5.06
N LEU A 295 -30.52 36.09 5.35
CA LEU A 295 -31.53 36.56 4.41
C LEU A 295 -30.89 37.16 3.14
N ASP A 296 -29.80 37.89 3.28
CA ASP A 296 -29.07 38.44 2.15
C ASP A 296 -28.44 37.31 1.30
N MET A 297 -27.90 36.26 1.92
CA MET A 297 -27.41 35.08 1.22
C MET A 297 -28.54 34.36 0.47
N ILE A 298 -29.68 34.11 1.12
CA ILE A 298 -30.86 33.49 0.50
C ILE A 298 -31.36 34.28 -0.68
N LYS A 299 -31.51 35.61 -0.53
CA LYS A 299 -32.00 36.52 -1.57
C LYS A 299 -31.09 36.51 -2.81
N ASN A 300 -29.79 36.42 -2.59
CA ASN A 300 -28.78 36.44 -3.66
C ASN A 300 -28.48 35.05 -4.22
N GLY A 301 -29.00 33.95 -3.60
CA GLY A 301 -28.67 32.59 -3.96
C GLY A 301 -27.20 32.23 -3.69
N ASN A 302 -26.52 32.95 -2.79
CA ASN A 302 -25.13 32.75 -2.45
C ASN A 302 -25.02 31.74 -1.30
N TYR A 303 -24.91 30.46 -1.64
CA TYR A 303 -24.72 29.39 -0.66
C TYR A 303 -23.28 28.93 -0.66
N THR A 304 -22.71 28.68 0.51
CA THR A 304 -21.34 28.24 0.67
C THR A 304 -21.22 26.72 0.62
N ASP A 305 -20.44 26.21 -0.33
CA ASP A 305 -19.99 24.82 -0.32
C ASP A 305 -18.64 24.74 0.42
N TRP A 306 -18.71 24.38 1.70
CA TRP A 306 -17.54 24.25 2.57
C TRP A 306 -16.63 23.07 2.17
N GLN A 307 -17.17 22.05 1.50
CA GLN A 307 -16.35 20.94 1.01
C GLN A 307 -15.47 21.39 -0.15
N ASP A 308 -16.00 22.15 -1.10
CA ASP A 308 -15.25 22.67 -2.22
C ASP A 308 -14.17 23.69 -1.79
N LEU A 309 -14.46 24.47 -0.75
CA LEU A 309 -13.49 25.42 -0.20
C LEU A 309 -12.28 24.75 0.46
N LEU A 310 -12.48 23.63 1.17
CA LEU A 310 -11.44 22.98 1.98
C LEU A 310 -10.72 21.86 1.25
N TYR A 311 -11.41 21.15 0.37
CA TYR A 311 -10.85 20.01 -0.33
C TYR A 311 -10.43 20.35 -1.76
N ARG A 312 -9.56 19.54 -2.29
CA ARG A 312 -9.11 19.61 -3.69
C ARG A 312 -9.02 18.23 -4.30
N ASN A 313 -9.09 18.17 -5.63
CA ASN A 313 -8.60 17.01 -6.35
C ASN A 313 -7.08 16.93 -6.15
N ALA A 314 -6.61 15.78 -5.67
CA ALA A 314 -5.24 15.60 -5.23
C ALA A 314 -4.39 14.95 -6.32
N LEU A 315 -3.26 15.58 -6.68
CA LEU A 315 -2.33 15.08 -7.68
C LEU A 315 -1.29 14.16 -7.02
N THR A 316 -1.09 12.97 -7.60
CA THR A 316 -0.01 12.06 -7.25
C THR A 316 0.95 11.92 -8.43
N GLN A 317 2.25 12.04 -8.18
CA GLN A 317 3.31 11.84 -9.16
C GLN A 317 4.29 10.80 -8.64
N SER A 318 4.73 9.89 -9.49
CA SER A 318 5.71 8.88 -9.14
C SER A 318 6.71 8.68 -10.27
N TYR A 319 7.99 8.61 -9.92
CA TYR A 319 9.09 8.39 -10.84
C TYR A 319 10.01 7.33 -10.24
N HIS A 320 10.24 6.26 -10.99
CA HIS A 320 11.08 5.15 -10.58
C HIS A 320 12.10 4.83 -11.65
N LEU A 321 13.37 4.69 -11.25
CA LEU A 321 14.48 4.26 -12.10
C LEU A 321 15.17 3.09 -11.40
N SER A 322 15.34 1.98 -12.10
CA SER A 322 16.18 0.88 -11.63
C SER A 322 17.19 0.44 -12.68
N ILE A 323 18.38 0.09 -12.21
CA ILE A 323 19.49 -0.40 -13.02
C ILE A 323 19.95 -1.70 -12.38
N SER A 324 19.88 -2.81 -13.12
CA SER A 324 20.45 -4.08 -12.73
C SER A 324 21.60 -4.47 -13.65
N ASN A 325 22.60 -5.10 -13.07
CA ASN A 325 23.77 -5.62 -13.81
C ASN A 325 24.21 -6.92 -13.16
N SER A 326 24.48 -7.94 -13.97
CA SER A 326 24.91 -9.25 -13.48
C SER A 326 26.11 -9.72 -14.27
N GLY A 327 27.22 -9.92 -13.55
CA GLY A 327 28.37 -10.66 -14.04
C GLY A 327 28.28 -12.14 -13.64
N GLU A 328 29.36 -12.87 -13.85
CA GLU A 328 29.45 -14.30 -13.48
C GLU A 328 29.32 -14.52 -11.96
N LYS A 329 29.96 -13.67 -11.16
CA LYS A 329 30.03 -13.79 -9.70
C LYS A 329 29.28 -12.72 -8.93
N THR A 330 28.98 -11.58 -9.56
CA THR A 330 28.36 -10.42 -8.87
C THR A 330 27.07 -10.02 -9.55
N ARG A 331 26.03 -9.81 -8.76
CA ARG A 331 24.71 -9.34 -9.16
C ARG A 331 24.41 -8.06 -8.40
N LEU A 332 24.06 -7.01 -9.13
CA LEU A 332 23.77 -5.68 -8.58
C LEU A 332 22.41 -5.21 -9.02
N LEU A 333 21.69 -4.56 -8.13
CA LEU A 333 20.47 -3.79 -8.42
C LEU A 333 20.57 -2.46 -7.67
N LEU A 334 20.44 -1.36 -8.40
CA LEU A 334 20.27 -0.02 -7.87
C LEU A 334 18.88 0.47 -8.30
N SER A 335 18.07 0.93 -7.35
CA SER A 335 16.72 1.44 -7.58
C SER A 335 16.55 2.77 -6.85
N PHE A 336 15.97 3.76 -7.53
CA PHE A 336 15.59 5.05 -6.97
C PHE A 336 14.12 5.31 -7.29
N LYS A 337 13.34 5.76 -6.29
CA LYS A 337 11.95 6.19 -6.46
C LYS A 337 11.72 7.52 -5.75
N TYR A 338 11.04 8.42 -6.44
CA TYR A 338 10.48 9.66 -5.91
C TYR A 338 8.98 9.66 -6.09
N ASP A 339 8.24 9.90 -5.01
CA ASP A 339 6.79 10.10 -5.02
C ASP A 339 6.47 11.47 -4.42
N LYS A 340 5.58 12.20 -5.08
CA LYS A 340 4.92 13.39 -4.54
C LYS A 340 3.42 13.15 -4.55
N GLU A 341 2.81 13.28 -3.38
CA GLU A 341 1.40 13.05 -3.16
C GLU A 341 0.79 14.29 -2.51
N GLN A 342 -0.17 14.89 -3.18
CA GLN A 342 -1.01 15.92 -2.58
C GLN A 342 -2.11 15.25 -1.76
N GLY A 343 -2.38 15.78 -0.57
CA GLY A 343 -3.56 15.41 0.21
C GLY A 343 -4.82 16.12 -0.30
N TYR A 344 -5.96 15.58 0.10
CA TYR A 344 -7.26 16.21 -0.22
C TYR A 344 -7.41 17.59 0.43
N TYR A 345 -6.82 17.84 1.60
CA TYR A 345 -6.71 19.19 2.15
C TYR A 345 -5.65 19.98 1.40
N LYS A 346 -5.94 21.26 1.13
CA LYS A 346 -5.05 22.13 0.34
C LYS A 346 -3.67 22.33 0.97
N THR A 347 -3.57 22.22 2.30
CA THR A 347 -2.32 22.37 3.05
C THR A 347 -1.49 21.10 3.14
N ASN A 348 -2.07 19.90 2.88
CA ASN A 348 -1.40 18.64 3.12
C ASN A 348 -0.70 18.11 1.86
N ASP A 349 0.61 17.90 1.96
CA ASP A 349 1.45 17.27 0.92
C ASP A 349 2.42 16.26 1.55
N ALA A 350 2.79 15.22 0.80
CA ALA A 350 3.82 14.26 1.19
C ALA A 350 4.81 14.01 0.05
N GLU A 351 6.09 13.92 0.39
CA GLU A 351 7.16 13.57 -0.54
C GLU A 351 7.98 12.40 -0.01
N ASN A 352 8.17 11.37 -0.84
CA ASN A 352 8.93 10.19 -0.50
C ASN A 352 10.12 10.01 -1.44
N TYR A 353 11.29 9.82 -0.87
CA TYR A 353 12.52 9.47 -1.57
C TYR A 353 12.97 8.09 -1.11
N ASN A 354 13.15 7.16 -2.03
CA ASN A 354 13.59 5.79 -1.74
C ASN A 354 14.81 5.47 -2.59
N LEU A 355 15.85 4.94 -1.96
CA LEU A 355 17.04 4.42 -2.63
C LEU A 355 17.29 2.99 -2.13
N THR A 356 17.35 2.02 -3.04
CA THR A 356 17.69 0.63 -2.75
C THR A 356 18.93 0.23 -3.50
N LEU A 357 19.91 -0.32 -2.80
CA LEU A 357 21.07 -1.00 -3.37
C LEU A 357 21.06 -2.44 -2.90
N THR A 358 21.04 -3.39 -3.84
CA THR A 358 21.21 -4.81 -3.57
C THR A 358 22.43 -5.34 -4.31
N ALA A 359 23.28 -6.08 -3.61
CA ALA A 359 24.46 -6.70 -4.17
C ALA A 359 24.59 -8.13 -3.64
N ASP A 360 24.73 -9.10 -4.53
CA ASP A 360 25.11 -10.47 -4.21
C ASP A 360 26.43 -10.80 -4.88
N HIS A 361 27.36 -11.44 -4.14
CA HIS A 361 28.66 -11.82 -4.64
C HIS A 361 28.99 -13.27 -4.26
N ASP A 362 29.27 -14.09 -5.27
CA ASP A 362 29.72 -15.47 -5.09
C ASP A 362 31.23 -15.47 -4.79
N LEU A 363 31.62 -15.50 -3.49
CA LEU A 363 33.01 -15.58 -3.06
C LEU A 363 33.66 -16.89 -3.52
N ALA A 364 32.89 -17.97 -3.48
CA ALA A 364 33.24 -19.28 -3.98
C ALA A 364 31.94 -19.98 -4.45
N ASP A 365 32.06 -21.12 -5.14
CA ASP A 365 30.91 -21.90 -5.62
C ASP A 365 29.98 -22.36 -4.49
N PHE A 366 30.54 -22.47 -3.28
CA PHE A 366 29.83 -22.87 -2.09
C PHE A 366 29.46 -21.70 -1.16
N TRP A 367 29.88 -20.45 -1.43
CA TRP A 367 29.69 -19.34 -0.52
C TRP A 367 29.27 -18.07 -1.24
N THR A 368 28.06 -17.58 -0.96
CA THR A 368 27.51 -16.32 -1.47
C THR A 368 27.32 -15.34 -0.32
N LEU A 369 27.79 -14.10 -0.48
CA LEU A 369 27.47 -12.96 0.37
C LEU A 369 26.46 -12.08 -0.34
N GLY A 370 25.46 -11.60 0.40
CA GLY A 370 24.48 -10.64 -0.08
C GLY A 370 24.38 -9.44 0.85
N THR A 371 24.10 -8.28 0.27
CA THR A 371 23.78 -7.08 1.01
C THR A 371 22.60 -6.35 0.37
N THR A 372 21.75 -5.76 1.20
CA THR A 372 20.70 -4.84 0.77
C THR A 372 20.75 -3.62 1.67
N VAL A 373 20.84 -2.44 1.08
CA VAL A 373 20.75 -1.15 1.77
C VAL A 373 19.53 -0.42 1.22
N ARG A 374 18.60 -0.05 2.10
CA ARG A 374 17.45 0.79 1.76
C ARG A 374 17.53 2.08 2.57
N LEU A 375 17.50 3.18 1.86
CA LEU A 375 17.39 4.51 2.44
C LEU A 375 16.03 5.09 2.03
N LYS A 376 15.29 5.58 3.01
CA LYS A 376 14.02 6.28 2.76
C LYS A 376 14.01 7.60 3.51
N ARG A 377 13.55 8.64 2.84
CA ARG A 377 13.17 9.90 3.46
C ARG A 377 11.73 10.22 3.10
N ASN A 378 10.92 10.51 4.11
CA ASN A 378 9.55 10.96 3.96
C ASN A 378 9.41 12.34 4.60
N ASN A 379 8.93 13.32 3.83
CA ASN A 379 8.59 14.65 4.29
C ASN A 379 7.07 14.81 4.15
N ILE A 380 6.42 15.23 5.22
CA ILE A 380 4.98 15.54 5.24
C ILE A 380 4.86 16.99 5.66
N SER A 381 4.12 17.79 4.93
CA SER A 381 3.79 19.16 5.27
C SER A 381 2.30 19.35 5.46
N GLY A 382 1.93 20.25 6.34
CA GLY A 382 0.54 20.66 6.55
C GLY A 382 -0.37 19.54 7.03
N PHE A 383 0.10 18.65 7.88
CA PHE A 383 -0.68 17.52 8.39
C PHE A 383 -1.84 18.01 9.28
N GLN A 384 -3.01 18.13 8.69
CA GLN A 384 -4.19 18.70 9.31
C GLN A 384 -5.33 17.67 9.41
N LYS A 385 -5.93 17.58 10.60
CA LYS A 385 -7.10 16.72 10.86
C LYS A 385 -8.34 17.58 11.14
N ILE A 386 -8.97 18.12 10.11
CA ILE A 386 -10.23 18.89 10.21
C ILE A 386 -11.38 18.05 9.65
N ASN A 387 -11.79 16.99 10.35
CA ASN A 387 -12.82 16.09 9.81
C ASN A 387 -14.24 16.45 10.26
N ASN A 388 -14.39 16.92 11.49
CA ASN A 388 -15.71 17.16 12.08
C ASN A 388 -16.10 18.63 12.02
N GLU A 389 -15.15 19.51 11.84
CA GLU A 389 -15.34 20.95 11.92
C GLU A 389 -16.19 21.50 10.75
N ILE A 390 -16.06 20.87 9.60
CA ILE A 390 -16.90 21.19 8.43
C ILE A 390 -18.40 20.95 8.69
N LEU A 391 -18.72 20.01 9.60
CA LEU A 391 -20.10 19.70 9.97
C LEU A 391 -20.75 20.77 10.85
N TYR A 392 -19.96 21.69 11.42
CA TYR A 392 -20.44 22.85 12.16
C TYR A 392 -20.69 24.07 11.28
N MET A 393 -20.27 24.00 10.02
CA MET A 393 -20.50 25.05 9.03
C MET A 393 -21.80 24.76 8.28
N THR A 394 -22.55 25.81 7.96
CA THR A 394 -23.80 25.71 7.22
C THR A 394 -23.68 26.36 5.84
N PRO A 395 -24.53 26.02 4.87
CA PRO A 395 -24.56 26.71 3.59
C PRO A 395 -24.85 28.21 3.69
N LEU A 396 -25.43 28.68 4.80
CA LEU A 396 -25.69 30.09 5.11
C LEU A 396 -24.59 30.73 5.98
N SER A 397 -23.42 30.12 6.07
CA SER A 397 -22.24 30.66 6.76
C SER A 397 -21.30 31.28 5.74
N ASP A 398 -21.13 32.61 5.78
CA ASP A 398 -20.25 33.30 4.84
C ASP A 398 -18.78 33.22 5.30
N PRO A 399 -17.88 32.59 4.53
CA PRO A 399 -16.48 32.43 4.90
C PRO A 399 -15.69 33.74 4.93
N TYR A 400 -16.18 34.80 4.29
CA TYR A 400 -15.50 36.09 4.17
C TYR A 400 -16.40 37.25 4.59
N LEU A 401 -15.79 38.31 5.06
CA LEU A 401 -16.46 39.60 5.32
C LEU A 401 -16.63 40.39 4.00
N GLU A 402 -17.47 41.40 4.00
CA GLU A 402 -17.71 42.27 2.83
C GLU A 402 -16.43 42.93 2.26
N ASN A 403 -15.44 43.18 3.10
CA ASN A 403 -14.13 43.70 2.70
C ASN A 403 -13.16 42.66 2.13
N GLY A 404 -13.58 41.38 2.08
CA GLY A 404 -12.77 40.25 1.60
C GLY A 404 -11.88 39.59 2.63
N ASP A 405 -11.86 40.10 3.86
CA ASP A 405 -11.13 39.44 4.97
C ASP A 405 -11.83 38.17 5.40
N LEU A 406 -11.06 37.23 6.00
CA LEU A 406 -11.61 35.99 6.52
C LEU A 406 -12.60 36.28 7.66
N ASN A 407 -13.81 35.75 7.56
CA ASN A 407 -14.77 35.75 8.66
C ASN A 407 -14.45 34.58 9.62
N TYR A 408 -13.84 34.87 10.75
CA TYR A 408 -13.44 33.86 11.71
C TYR A 408 -14.60 33.11 12.39
N PHE A 409 -15.80 33.71 12.44
CA PHE A 409 -17.01 33.15 13.01
C PHE A 409 -18.15 33.15 11.98
N PRO A 410 -18.07 32.36 10.92
CA PRO A 410 -18.96 32.44 9.78
C PRO A 410 -20.38 31.94 10.06
N ASN A 411 -20.58 31.12 11.10
CA ASN A 411 -21.88 30.57 11.45
C ASN A 411 -22.57 31.45 12.50
N PRO A 412 -23.59 32.22 12.14
CA PRO A 412 -24.27 33.13 13.07
C PRO A 412 -25.00 32.40 14.21
N LEU A 413 -25.31 31.11 14.02
CA LEU A 413 -26.01 30.30 15.03
C LEU A 413 -25.06 29.59 15.98
N ASN A 414 -23.80 29.47 15.62
CA ASN A 414 -22.79 28.78 16.42
C ASN A 414 -21.53 29.61 16.54
N THR A 415 -21.52 30.52 17.51
CA THR A 415 -20.36 31.39 17.80
C THR A 415 -19.13 30.62 18.29
N SER A 416 -19.25 29.31 18.56
CA SER A 416 -18.13 28.42 18.85
C SER A 416 -17.52 27.80 17.59
N GLY A 417 -18.24 27.87 16.45
CA GLY A 417 -17.79 27.40 15.15
C GLY A 417 -16.75 28.35 14.55
N TYR A 418 -15.48 28.00 14.61
CA TYR A 418 -14.40 28.78 14.01
C TYR A 418 -14.19 28.38 12.56
N ASN A 419 -13.85 29.36 11.71
CA ASN A 419 -13.68 29.15 10.27
C ASN A 419 -12.52 28.17 9.99
N PRO A 420 -12.76 27.02 9.36
CA PRO A 420 -11.70 26.05 9.08
C PRO A 420 -10.66 26.57 8.07
N LEU A 421 -10.97 27.59 7.25
CA LEU A 421 -10.01 28.27 6.36
C LEU A 421 -8.97 29.12 7.12
N ALA A 422 -9.13 29.29 8.42
CA ALA A 422 -8.17 30.05 9.24
C ALA A 422 -6.75 29.45 9.22
N ASN A 423 -6.61 28.16 8.92
CA ASN A 423 -5.31 27.53 8.75
C ASN A 423 -4.65 27.85 7.40
N ASP A 424 -5.41 28.34 6.42
CA ASP A 424 -4.86 28.74 5.12
C ASP A 424 -4.28 30.16 5.16
N VAL A 425 -4.51 30.89 6.25
CA VAL A 425 -3.92 32.21 6.46
C VAL A 425 -2.40 32.07 6.66
N PRO A 426 -1.58 32.78 5.85
CA PRO A 426 -0.13 32.67 5.95
C PRO A 426 0.42 32.90 7.37
N GLY A 427 1.27 31.98 7.83
CA GLY A 427 1.89 32.06 9.17
C GLY A 427 1.02 31.57 10.32
N GLN A 428 -0.25 31.23 10.09
CA GLN A 428 -1.15 30.75 11.15
C GLN A 428 -1.10 29.25 11.38
N PHE A 429 -0.60 28.49 10.42
CA PHE A 429 -0.55 27.03 10.55
C PHE A 429 0.74 26.44 9.96
N ALA A 430 1.37 25.56 10.72
CA ALA A 430 2.41 24.65 10.26
C ALA A 430 2.31 23.34 11.05
N ASP A 431 2.42 22.21 10.35
CA ASP A 431 2.53 20.89 10.99
C ASP A 431 3.33 19.99 10.05
N ASP A 432 4.64 19.98 10.25
CA ASP A 432 5.60 19.36 9.35
C ASP A 432 6.28 18.18 10.04
N ALA A 433 6.34 17.05 9.33
CA ALA A 433 7.02 15.87 9.80
C ALA A 433 8.06 15.38 8.79
N GLN A 434 9.15 14.88 9.29
CA GLN A 434 10.20 14.24 8.50
C GLN A 434 10.61 12.94 9.15
N SER A 435 10.71 11.87 8.36
CA SER A 435 11.31 10.63 8.80
C SER A 435 12.42 10.19 7.85
N ASN A 436 13.53 9.72 8.42
CA ASN A 436 14.62 9.09 7.69
C ASN A 436 14.73 7.64 8.17
N LEU A 437 14.85 6.70 7.23
CA LEU A 437 14.99 5.27 7.50
C LEU A 437 16.24 4.74 6.81
N LEU A 438 17.06 4.03 7.56
CA LEU A 438 18.09 3.14 7.06
C LEU A 438 17.70 1.70 7.38
N ASN A 439 17.66 0.85 6.38
CA ASN A 439 17.53 -0.59 6.55
C ASN A 439 18.72 -1.27 5.87
N LEU A 440 19.57 -1.92 6.66
CA LEU A 440 20.71 -2.71 6.22
C LEU A 440 20.39 -4.19 6.44
N ASN A 441 20.57 -5.00 5.41
CA ASN A 441 20.46 -6.45 5.48
C ASN A 441 21.74 -7.08 4.89
N LEU A 442 22.42 -7.92 5.67
CA LEU A 442 23.61 -8.67 5.27
C LEU A 442 23.29 -10.16 5.35
N THR A 443 23.53 -10.87 4.27
CA THR A 443 23.26 -12.31 4.18
C THR A 443 24.54 -13.08 3.83
N SER A 444 24.69 -14.27 4.41
CA SER A 444 25.73 -15.24 4.07
C SER A 444 25.08 -16.60 3.86
N HIS A 445 25.25 -17.16 2.67
CA HIS A 445 24.76 -18.48 2.33
C HIS A 445 25.95 -19.40 1.99
N ILE A 446 26.10 -20.47 2.78
CA ILE A 446 27.20 -21.46 2.65
C ILE A 446 26.59 -22.83 2.37
N LYS A 447 26.96 -23.44 1.25
CA LYS A 447 26.64 -24.84 0.92
C LYS A 447 27.77 -25.73 1.45
N ILE A 448 27.61 -26.32 2.63
CA ILE A 448 28.62 -27.16 3.25
C ILE A 448 28.85 -28.42 2.41
N ASN A 449 27.76 -29.01 1.94
CA ASN A 449 27.75 -30.11 0.98
C ASN A 449 26.38 -30.13 0.24
N LYS A 450 26.10 -31.19 -0.51
CA LYS A 450 24.85 -31.32 -1.29
C LYS A 450 23.56 -31.44 -0.47
N TRP A 451 23.66 -31.72 0.83
CA TRP A 451 22.49 -31.88 1.73
C TRP A 451 22.47 -30.84 2.85
N LEU A 452 23.58 -30.19 3.16
CA LEU A 452 23.72 -29.32 4.31
C LEU A 452 24.12 -27.93 3.88
N SER A 453 23.31 -26.96 4.24
CA SER A 453 23.57 -25.55 4.00
C SER A 453 23.37 -24.73 5.28
N MET A 454 24.00 -23.56 5.30
CA MET A 454 23.92 -22.60 6.38
C MET A 454 23.59 -21.23 5.80
N HIS A 455 22.58 -20.58 6.35
CA HIS A 455 22.18 -19.22 5.99
C HIS A 455 22.20 -18.35 7.23
N THR A 456 22.95 -17.26 7.17
CA THR A 456 22.99 -16.23 8.22
C THR A 456 22.44 -14.95 7.64
N ASN A 457 21.53 -14.31 8.37
CA ASN A 457 20.93 -13.05 7.99
C ASN A 457 21.04 -12.07 9.16
N PHE A 458 21.73 -10.94 8.95
CA PHE A 458 21.84 -9.86 9.90
C PHE A 458 21.12 -8.63 9.35
N GLY A 459 20.14 -8.13 10.08
CA GLY A 459 19.41 -6.92 9.76
C GLY A 459 19.63 -5.83 10.79
N TYR A 460 19.78 -4.59 10.31
CA TYR A 460 19.80 -3.40 11.14
C TYR A 460 18.87 -2.35 10.57
N ILE A 461 17.98 -1.82 11.41
CA ILE A 461 17.04 -0.76 11.06
C ILE A 461 17.28 0.40 11.99
N PHE A 462 17.45 1.58 11.41
CA PHE A 462 17.49 2.85 12.13
C PHE A 462 16.47 3.80 11.53
N SER A 463 15.68 4.46 12.37
CA SER A 463 14.71 5.48 11.97
C SER A 463 14.83 6.69 12.87
N ASP A 464 14.89 7.87 12.26
CA ASP A 464 14.83 9.19 12.90
C ASP A 464 13.57 9.90 12.43
N TYR A 465 12.71 10.29 13.36
CA TYR A 465 11.48 11.03 13.10
C TYR A 465 11.49 12.36 13.84
N LYS A 466 11.13 13.42 13.12
CA LYS A 466 10.99 14.78 13.65
C LYS A 466 9.67 15.35 13.18
N ARG A 467 8.93 15.95 14.11
CA ARG A 467 7.73 16.74 13.80
C ARG A 467 7.83 18.08 14.50
N GLY A 468 7.46 19.15 13.82
CA GLY A 468 7.25 20.47 14.38
C GLY A 468 5.85 20.95 14.02
N TYR A 469 5.12 21.49 14.98
CA TYR A 469 3.82 22.07 14.74
C TYR A 469 3.68 23.45 15.38
N PHE A 470 2.93 24.31 14.69
CA PHE A 470 2.56 25.64 15.13
C PHE A 470 1.13 25.95 14.71
N TYR A 471 0.34 26.38 15.66
CA TYR A 471 -0.99 26.90 15.48
C TYR A 471 -0.99 28.32 15.99
N GLY A 472 -1.08 29.30 15.07
CA GLY A 472 -1.14 30.71 15.37
C GLY A 472 -2.39 31.08 16.18
N LYS A 473 -2.42 32.28 16.70
CA LYS A 473 -3.55 32.77 17.50
C LYS A 473 -4.85 32.71 16.69
N ASP A 474 -4.80 33.11 15.41
CA ASP A 474 -5.95 33.17 14.53
C ASP A 474 -6.15 31.89 13.70
N SER A 475 -5.37 30.83 13.96
CA SER A 475 -5.58 29.51 13.38
C SER A 475 -6.88 28.87 13.87
N TYR A 476 -7.35 27.84 13.15
CA TYR A 476 -8.50 27.05 13.56
C TYR A 476 -8.40 26.53 15.01
N LYS A 477 -7.21 26.14 15.45
CA LYS A 477 -6.98 25.65 16.80
C LYS A 477 -6.79 26.78 17.81
N GLY A 478 -6.19 27.88 17.42
CA GLY A 478 -5.96 29.06 18.26
C GLY A 478 -7.24 29.83 18.59
N LYS A 479 -8.21 29.85 17.67
CA LYS A 479 -9.55 30.45 17.80
C LYS A 479 -9.55 31.90 18.29
N GLY A 480 -8.56 32.72 17.89
CA GLY A 480 -8.39 34.09 18.33
C GLY A 480 -7.87 34.24 19.77
N VAL A 481 -7.59 33.13 20.48
CA VAL A 481 -7.22 33.15 21.92
C VAL A 481 -5.71 33.15 22.10
N LYS A 482 -5.02 32.08 21.66
CA LYS A 482 -3.59 31.91 21.87
C LYS A 482 -2.95 30.97 20.86
N THR A 483 -1.63 31.08 20.74
CA THR A 483 -0.83 30.16 19.94
C THR A 483 -0.60 28.84 20.68
N ASN A 484 -0.35 27.77 19.92
CA ASN A 484 0.11 26.50 20.43
C ASN A 484 1.21 25.95 19.53
N SER A 485 2.35 25.56 20.09
CA SER A 485 3.48 25.07 19.33
C SER A 485 4.16 23.88 20.01
N GLY A 486 4.85 23.04 19.22
CA GLY A 486 5.59 21.94 19.79
C GLY A 486 6.49 21.21 18.80
N LYS A 487 7.32 20.34 19.34
CA LYS A 487 8.20 19.43 18.60
C LYS A 487 8.14 18.02 19.18
N GLU A 488 8.29 17.06 18.31
CA GLU A 488 8.42 15.65 18.64
C GLU A 488 9.64 15.06 17.93
N TYR A 489 10.41 14.27 18.65
CA TYR A 489 11.58 13.56 18.17
C TYR A 489 11.46 12.10 18.59
N ASN A 490 11.59 11.18 17.63
CA ASN A 490 11.59 9.75 17.91
C ASN A 490 12.79 9.11 17.22
N ASN A 491 13.57 8.36 17.97
CA ASN A 491 14.63 7.53 17.45
C ASN A 491 14.29 6.06 17.67
N TYR A 492 14.48 5.25 16.66
CA TYR A 492 14.24 3.83 16.70
C TYR A 492 15.42 3.10 16.10
N ASP A 493 15.99 2.15 16.80
CA ASP A 493 16.97 1.22 16.28
C ASP A 493 16.63 -0.22 16.65
N GLN A 494 16.83 -1.10 15.71
CA GLN A 494 16.60 -2.53 15.86
C GLN A 494 17.66 -3.30 15.10
N TRP A 495 18.21 -4.33 15.73
CA TRP A 495 18.97 -5.34 15.01
C TRP A 495 18.34 -6.72 15.19
N THR A 496 18.52 -7.56 14.18
CA THR A 496 18.06 -8.95 14.15
C THR A 496 19.15 -9.80 13.54
N LEU A 497 19.45 -10.93 14.17
CA LEU A 497 20.37 -11.95 13.67
C LEU A 497 19.63 -13.28 13.60
N ASN A 498 19.56 -13.85 12.40
CA ASN A 498 19.01 -15.18 12.14
C ASN A 498 20.14 -16.09 11.65
N HIS A 499 20.23 -17.27 12.22
CA HIS A 499 21.16 -18.30 11.80
C HIS A 499 20.38 -19.60 11.56
N ILE A 500 20.43 -20.10 10.32
CA ILE A 500 19.63 -21.22 9.84
C ILE A 500 20.57 -22.31 9.33
N ILE A 501 20.43 -23.51 9.86
CA ILE A 501 21.10 -24.70 9.34
C ILE A 501 20.01 -25.57 8.74
N THR A 502 20.15 -25.89 7.45
CA THR A 502 19.18 -26.71 6.70
C THR A 502 19.85 -27.99 6.23
N TYR A 503 19.27 -29.14 6.64
CA TYR A 503 19.52 -30.43 6.02
C TYR A 503 18.40 -30.73 5.05
N ASP A 504 18.72 -30.96 3.76
CA ASP A 504 17.77 -31.25 2.68
C ASP A 504 18.27 -32.42 1.86
N ASN A 505 17.55 -33.53 1.91
CA ASN A 505 17.94 -34.73 1.20
C ASN A 505 16.74 -35.59 0.76
N SER A 506 16.93 -36.29 -0.36
CA SER A 506 15.94 -37.19 -0.95
C SER A 506 16.47 -38.62 -0.99
N PHE A 507 15.66 -39.59 -0.54
CA PHE A 507 15.98 -41.02 -0.51
C PHE A 507 14.90 -41.80 -1.26
N GLY A 508 15.08 -42.00 -2.56
CA GLY A 508 14.04 -42.58 -3.42
C GLY A 508 12.78 -41.71 -3.42
N ASP A 509 11.66 -42.26 -2.99
CA ASP A 509 10.36 -41.54 -2.90
C ASP A 509 10.21 -40.63 -1.66
N HIS A 510 11.20 -40.58 -0.79
CA HIS A 510 11.18 -39.86 0.48
C HIS A 510 11.99 -38.56 0.35
N ASN A 511 11.40 -37.43 0.67
CA ASN A 511 12.09 -36.15 0.78
C ASN A 511 12.01 -35.65 2.22
N LEU A 512 13.16 -35.33 2.81
CA LEU A 512 13.28 -34.84 4.18
C LEU A 512 14.06 -33.54 4.22
N VAL A 513 13.42 -32.50 4.79
CA VAL A 513 14.07 -31.21 5.08
C VAL A 513 13.96 -30.93 6.56
N VAL A 514 15.09 -30.64 7.20
CA VAL A 514 15.16 -30.28 8.63
C VAL A 514 15.85 -28.92 8.73
N ASP A 515 15.16 -27.95 9.35
CA ASP A 515 15.72 -26.65 9.65
C ASP A 515 15.92 -26.48 11.15
N LEU A 516 17.10 -26.02 11.55
CA LEU A 516 17.40 -25.54 12.89
C LEU A 516 17.71 -24.06 12.82
N VAL A 517 16.97 -23.23 13.55
CA VAL A 517 17.07 -21.77 13.50
C VAL A 517 17.36 -21.22 14.87
N GLY A 518 18.38 -20.37 14.98
CA GLY A 518 18.61 -19.48 16.10
C GLY A 518 18.32 -18.04 15.70
N GLU A 519 17.54 -17.31 16.50
CA GLU A 519 17.21 -15.91 16.25
C GLU A 519 17.48 -15.08 17.49
N MET A 520 18.07 -13.89 17.27
CA MET A 520 18.23 -12.86 18.30
C MET A 520 17.77 -11.53 17.74
N GLN A 521 17.06 -10.77 18.55
CA GLN A 521 16.57 -9.44 18.20
C GLN A 521 16.68 -8.50 19.39
N SER A 522 17.05 -7.24 19.14
CA SER A 522 16.96 -6.18 20.12
C SER A 522 16.41 -4.92 19.48
N ARG A 523 15.60 -4.21 20.22
CA ARG A 523 14.98 -2.95 19.80
C ARG A 523 15.12 -1.92 20.89
N ARG A 524 15.45 -0.70 20.48
CA ARG A 524 15.48 0.49 21.30
C ARG A 524 14.60 1.56 20.67
N TYR A 525 13.81 2.24 21.47
CA TYR A 525 12.97 3.36 21.07
C TYR A 525 13.11 4.47 22.10
N ASP A 526 13.37 5.68 21.62
CA ASP A 526 13.54 6.89 22.45
C ASP A 526 12.69 8.01 21.84
N LYS A 527 11.85 8.62 22.67
CA LYS A 527 10.93 9.68 22.27
C LYS A 527 11.06 10.89 23.18
N GLY A 528 11.15 12.08 22.58
CA GLY A 528 11.08 13.36 23.26
C GLY A 528 9.96 14.23 22.70
N THR A 529 9.23 14.93 23.56
CA THR A 529 8.18 15.87 23.18
C THR A 529 8.36 17.18 23.94
N LEU A 530 8.20 18.30 23.24
CA LEU A 530 8.22 19.64 23.79
C LEU A 530 7.01 20.39 23.23
N SER A 531 6.29 21.11 24.09
CA SER A 531 5.18 21.96 23.63
C SER A 531 4.94 23.10 24.58
N GLY A 532 4.25 24.12 24.12
CA GLY A 532 3.82 25.25 24.93
C GLY A 532 2.78 26.10 24.18
N ASP A 533 2.19 27.01 24.93
CA ASP A 533 1.18 27.94 24.44
C ASP A 533 1.67 29.39 24.60
N ASN A 534 0.91 30.30 23.95
CA ASN A 534 1.07 31.75 24.08
C ASN A 534 2.47 32.26 23.71
N GLN A 535 2.88 31.93 22.46
CA GLN A 535 4.10 32.43 21.84
C GLN A 535 3.88 33.87 21.35
N PRO A 536 4.59 34.87 21.88
CA PRO A 536 4.33 36.27 21.56
C PRO A 536 4.74 36.67 20.15
N VAL A 537 5.65 35.92 19.54
CA VAL A 537 6.23 36.20 18.21
C VAL A 537 5.92 35.05 17.28
N GLU A 538 4.79 35.14 16.57
CA GLU A 538 4.23 34.05 15.76
C GLU A 538 5.09 33.66 14.55
N TYR A 539 5.79 34.61 13.91
CA TYR A 539 6.59 34.34 12.71
C TYR A 539 7.74 33.34 12.94
N THR A 540 8.13 33.10 14.21
CA THR A 540 9.15 32.09 14.53
C THR A 540 8.59 30.66 14.48
N SER A 541 7.26 30.51 14.39
CA SER A 541 6.58 29.21 14.29
C SER A 541 7.07 28.25 15.39
N TYR A 542 7.20 26.97 15.09
CA TYR A 542 7.74 25.95 16.02
C TYR A 542 9.29 26.00 16.14
N HIS A 543 9.96 26.95 15.52
CA HIS A 543 11.43 27.01 15.57
C HIS A 543 11.96 27.60 16.89
N ASN A 544 11.13 28.37 17.62
CA ASN A 544 11.52 28.98 18.90
C ASN A 544 10.53 28.65 20.03
N LEU A 545 10.51 27.40 20.48
CA LEU A 545 9.63 26.97 21.58
C LEU A 545 9.97 27.62 22.93
N GLY A 546 11.19 28.13 23.10
CA GLY A 546 11.60 28.83 24.30
C GLY A 546 10.86 30.15 24.55
N SER A 547 10.17 30.70 23.54
CA SER A 547 9.35 31.91 23.66
C SER A 547 7.92 31.67 24.15
N ASN A 548 7.47 30.40 24.26
CA ASN A 548 6.19 30.08 24.86
C ASN A 548 6.15 30.52 26.33
N THR A 549 5.05 31.15 26.74
CA THR A 549 4.92 31.69 28.11
C THR A 549 3.96 30.89 28.98
N GLU A 550 3.16 29.99 28.38
CA GLU A 550 2.15 29.20 29.08
C GLU A 550 2.24 27.71 28.75
N ASN A 551 1.74 26.88 29.65
CA ASN A 551 1.54 25.42 29.42
C ASN A 551 2.77 24.71 28.85
N ILE A 552 3.97 25.11 29.26
CA ILE A 552 5.20 24.47 28.80
C ILE A 552 5.23 23.03 29.31
N LYS A 553 5.33 22.08 28.37
CA LYS A 553 5.37 20.64 28.65
C LYS A 553 6.60 20.04 28.03
N ILE A 554 7.29 19.22 28.78
CA ILE A 554 8.41 18.41 28.35
C ILE A 554 8.07 16.96 28.70
N GLY A 555 8.13 16.08 27.70
CA GLY A 555 7.88 14.66 27.90
C GLY A 555 8.97 13.81 27.25
N SER A 556 9.23 12.66 27.85
CA SER A 556 10.12 11.66 27.26
C SER A 556 9.64 10.25 27.58
N SER A 557 9.93 9.31 26.70
CA SER A 557 9.74 7.89 26.97
C SER A 557 10.86 7.08 26.32
N PHE A 558 11.23 6.00 27.00
CA PHE A 558 12.27 5.10 26.55
C PHE A 558 11.78 3.65 26.67
N GLU A 559 11.94 2.88 25.60
CA GLU A 559 11.62 1.45 25.56
C GLU A 559 12.82 0.68 25.00
N ASN A 560 13.21 -0.38 25.70
CA ASN A 560 14.23 -1.30 25.23
C ASN A 560 13.79 -2.75 25.52
N TRP A 561 13.92 -3.63 24.53
CA TRP A 561 13.62 -5.04 24.70
C TRP A 561 14.52 -5.92 23.85
N ALA A 562 14.63 -7.18 24.24
CA ALA A 562 15.34 -8.22 23.51
C ALA A 562 14.49 -9.47 23.43
N LEU A 563 14.69 -10.22 22.35
CA LEU A 563 14.08 -11.52 22.08
C LEU A 563 15.19 -12.50 21.67
N ALA A 564 15.13 -13.72 22.18
CA ALA A 564 15.94 -14.82 21.72
C ALA A 564 15.05 -16.04 21.43
N SER A 565 15.27 -16.73 20.32
CA SER A 565 14.40 -17.80 19.89
C SER A 565 15.20 -18.96 19.30
N VAL A 566 14.70 -20.18 19.51
CA VAL A 566 15.19 -21.38 18.85
C VAL A 566 14.00 -22.10 18.19
N LEU A 567 14.16 -22.48 16.93
CA LEU A 567 13.16 -23.22 16.15
C LEU A 567 13.79 -24.47 15.56
N GLY A 568 13.13 -25.61 15.76
CA GLY A 568 13.34 -26.84 14.98
C GLY A 568 12.14 -27.11 14.09
N ARG A 569 12.34 -27.32 12.79
CA ARG A 569 11.27 -27.64 11.84
C ARG A 569 11.66 -28.83 11.00
N LEU A 570 10.72 -29.80 10.86
CA LEU A 570 10.84 -30.97 10.02
C LEU A 570 9.73 -30.92 8.96
N ARG A 571 10.13 -31.03 7.69
CA ARG A 571 9.25 -31.16 6.53
C ARG A 571 9.58 -32.50 5.86
N TYR A 572 8.57 -33.33 5.71
CA TYR A 572 8.72 -34.64 5.08
C TYR A 572 7.64 -34.86 4.06
N ASN A 573 8.00 -35.32 2.87
CA ASN A 573 7.03 -35.79 1.89
C ASN A 573 7.37 -37.20 1.38
N TYR A 574 6.32 -37.96 1.10
CA TYR A 574 6.41 -39.30 0.51
C TYR A 574 5.71 -39.28 -0.85
N LYS A 575 6.47 -39.67 -1.90
CA LYS A 575 6.01 -39.73 -3.32
C LYS A 575 5.45 -38.43 -3.86
N ASN A 576 5.84 -37.27 -3.30
CA ASN A 576 5.22 -35.99 -3.61
C ASN A 576 3.67 -36.00 -3.51
N LYS A 577 3.14 -36.86 -2.64
CA LYS A 577 1.70 -37.08 -2.42
C LYS A 577 1.28 -36.83 -0.98
N TYR A 578 2.05 -37.29 -0.01
CA TYR A 578 1.77 -37.16 1.42
C TYR A 578 2.79 -36.24 2.05
N TYR A 579 2.32 -35.18 2.69
CA TYR A 579 3.17 -34.14 3.27
C TYR A 579 2.93 -34.04 4.77
N PHE A 580 4.01 -33.96 5.53
CA PHE A 580 4.03 -33.76 6.98
C PHE A 580 4.94 -32.58 7.31
N ASN A 581 4.45 -31.66 8.13
CA ASN A 581 5.20 -30.52 8.63
C ASN A 581 5.05 -30.48 10.16
N ILE A 582 6.16 -30.45 10.89
CA ILE A 582 6.19 -30.33 12.35
C ILE A 582 7.20 -29.24 12.68
N ALA A 583 6.81 -28.31 13.55
CA ALA A 583 7.74 -27.29 14.04
C ALA A 583 7.57 -27.10 15.55
N PHE A 584 8.67 -26.83 16.20
CA PHE A 584 8.76 -26.53 17.61
C PHE A 584 9.62 -25.28 17.82
N ARG A 585 9.01 -24.23 18.32
CA ARG A 585 9.68 -22.96 18.59
C ARG A 585 9.60 -22.63 20.07
N THR A 586 10.68 -22.05 20.60
CA THR A 586 10.68 -21.43 21.93
C THR A 586 11.21 -20.01 21.84
N ASP A 587 10.50 -19.07 22.47
CA ASP A 587 10.83 -17.65 22.51
C ASP A 587 11.08 -17.22 23.95
N GLY A 588 12.20 -16.53 24.18
CA GLY A 588 12.52 -15.85 25.42
C GLY A 588 12.48 -14.34 25.22
N SER A 589 11.61 -13.64 25.97
CA SER A 589 11.39 -12.20 25.84
C SER A 589 11.72 -11.44 27.13
N SER A 590 12.50 -10.37 27.01
CA SER A 590 12.80 -9.49 28.13
C SER A 590 11.60 -8.66 28.62
N ARG A 591 10.49 -8.62 27.84
CA ARG A 591 9.25 -7.90 28.21
C ARG A 591 8.43 -8.64 29.26
N LEU A 592 8.66 -9.94 29.42
CA LEU A 592 7.91 -10.77 30.36
C LEU A 592 8.59 -10.79 31.74
N ALA A 593 7.81 -10.98 32.76
CA ALA A 593 8.29 -11.04 34.13
C ALA A 593 9.31 -12.17 34.32
N LYS A 594 10.29 -11.94 35.19
CA LYS A 594 11.31 -12.93 35.54
C LYS A 594 10.66 -14.25 35.99
N GLY A 595 11.10 -15.34 35.42
CA GLY A 595 10.54 -16.69 35.62
C GLY A 595 9.49 -17.11 34.57
N ASN A 596 8.86 -16.16 33.85
CA ASN A 596 7.86 -16.42 32.80
C ASN A 596 8.31 -15.90 31.41
N GLN A 597 9.61 -15.73 31.21
CA GLN A 597 10.16 -15.11 30.00
C GLN A 597 10.12 -16.03 28.78
N TRP A 598 10.03 -17.32 28.98
CA TRP A 598 10.06 -18.32 27.92
C TRP A 598 8.68 -18.90 27.62
N ALA A 599 8.34 -18.99 26.35
CA ALA A 599 7.11 -19.61 25.86
C ALA A 599 7.42 -20.58 24.71
N VAL A 600 6.60 -21.62 24.56
CA VAL A 600 6.77 -22.67 23.57
C VAL A 600 5.59 -22.69 22.61
N PHE A 601 5.88 -22.84 21.32
CA PHE A 601 4.92 -22.81 20.22
C PHE A 601 5.08 -24.06 19.34
N PRO A 602 4.40 -25.18 19.66
CA PRO A 602 4.37 -26.35 18.80
C PRO A 602 3.39 -26.11 17.64
N SER A 603 3.73 -26.61 16.46
CA SER A 603 2.81 -26.62 15.32
C SER A 603 3.00 -27.87 14.47
N GLY A 604 1.94 -28.30 13.79
CA GLY A 604 1.98 -29.45 12.89
C GLY A 604 0.89 -29.39 11.85
N GLY A 605 1.14 -30.02 10.70
CA GLY A 605 0.20 -30.09 9.61
C GLY A 605 0.45 -31.30 8.72
N VAL A 606 -0.62 -31.83 8.14
CA VAL A 606 -0.60 -32.92 7.15
C VAL A 606 -1.42 -32.50 5.95
N SER A 607 -0.96 -32.86 4.75
CA SER A 607 -1.74 -32.74 3.52
C SER A 607 -1.46 -33.87 2.55
N TRP A 608 -2.35 -34.09 1.61
CA TRP A 608 -2.14 -34.96 0.47
C TRP A 608 -2.61 -34.28 -0.82
N SER A 609 -1.99 -34.61 -1.94
CA SER A 609 -2.37 -34.15 -3.29
C SER A 609 -2.64 -35.34 -4.21
#